data_cc225145cc3e22f1b68576f3ae637492
#
_entry.id   cc225145cc3e22f1b68576f3ae637492
#
_cell.length_a   1.000
_cell.length_b   1.000
_cell.length_c   1.000
_cell.angle_alpha   90.00
_cell.angle_beta   90.00
_cell.angle_gamma   90.00
#
_symmetry.space_group_name_H-M   'P 1'
#
loop_
_entity.id
_entity.type
_entity.pdbx_description
1 polymer ?
#
loop_
_entity_poly.entity_id
_entity_poly.type
_entity_poly.pdbx_seq_one_letter_code
_entity_poly.pdbx_strand_id
1 'polypeptide(L)'
;MSNYYDVVDIAPGIKRINSSENAACDLIIGTKKAALIDTGLGLGDLPALVKSITSLPLIIFNTHCHCDHIGGNGQFTQSIYMGKEDIPTCSYSNSVYFRKSMMEHRDLPENFDEEEYLGRGFGHLIPTNEGDTFDLGGLTLMVYDAPGHSSGSRAYFIPERKIIYVGDSVLRTVLVFGYGAASRKTYIHTMDKLLKLPFDKILASHSYNPLQREDMERCKRVAELADYETGEPFENPIRDGETARIC
;
A
#
# COMPACT_ATOMS: atom_id res chain seq x y z
N MET A 1 22.73 10.33 -12.63
CA MET A 1 21.94 9.15 -12.24
C MET A 1 20.55 9.66 -11.96
N SER A 2 19.55 9.32 -12.74
CA SER A 2 18.18 9.64 -12.39
C SER A 2 17.89 8.86 -11.11
N ASN A 3 17.54 9.55 -10.02
CA ASN A 3 17.09 8.90 -8.81
C ASN A 3 15.76 8.23 -9.13
N TYR A 4 15.77 6.90 -9.28
CA TYR A 4 14.56 6.11 -9.49
C TYR A 4 13.54 6.31 -8.36
N TYR A 5 14.04 6.56 -7.16
CA TYR A 5 13.22 6.85 -5.98
C TYR A 5 13.39 8.30 -5.53
N ASP A 6 12.28 8.90 -5.13
CA ASP A 6 12.22 10.18 -4.41
C ASP A 6 11.79 9.93 -2.97
N VAL A 7 12.61 10.37 -2.00
CA VAL A 7 12.38 10.13 -0.57
C VAL A 7 11.95 11.41 0.12
N VAL A 8 10.75 11.43 0.67
CA VAL A 8 10.14 12.58 1.33
C VAL A 8 9.93 12.29 2.82
N ASP A 9 10.31 13.24 3.67
CA ASP A 9 10.03 13.20 5.10
C ASP A 9 8.57 13.58 5.37
N ILE A 10 7.79 12.66 5.92
CA ILE A 10 6.37 12.86 6.26
C ILE A 10 6.20 13.34 7.73
N ALA A 11 6.98 12.75 8.64
CA ALA A 11 7.01 13.06 10.05
C ALA A 11 8.33 12.54 10.66
N PRO A 12 8.70 12.91 11.89
CA PRO A 12 9.87 12.36 12.56
C PRO A 12 9.83 10.82 12.60
N GLY A 13 10.82 10.19 11.95
CA GLY A 13 10.91 8.73 11.83
C GLY A 13 10.01 8.12 10.75
N ILE A 14 9.36 8.90 9.90
CA ILE A 14 8.51 8.40 8.81
C ILE A 14 8.94 9.03 7.49
N LYS A 15 9.32 8.19 6.54
CA LYS A 15 9.72 8.58 5.19
C LYS A 15 8.83 7.88 4.17
N ARG A 16 8.36 8.64 3.19
CA ARG A 16 7.71 8.10 2.00
C ARG A 16 8.74 7.94 0.89
N ILE A 17 8.73 6.81 0.25
CA ILE A 17 9.58 6.46 -0.90
C ILE A 17 8.68 6.38 -2.12
N ASN A 18 8.68 7.45 -2.90
CA ASN A 18 7.95 7.50 -4.17
C ASN A 18 8.83 6.93 -5.28
N SER A 19 8.22 6.24 -6.22
CA SER A 19 8.86 5.77 -7.44
C SER A 19 8.17 6.36 -8.67
N SER A 20 8.80 6.26 -9.83
CA SER A 20 8.18 6.63 -11.11
C SER A 20 6.93 5.79 -11.44
N GLU A 21 6.71 4.72 -10.71
CA GLU A 21 5.60 3.77 -10.85
C GLU A 21 4.30 4.27 -10.22
N ASN A 22 4.37 5.35 -9.46
CA ASN A 22 3.25 5.92 -8.71
C ASN A 22 2.66 5.01 -7.63
N ALA A 23 3.44 4.02 -7.15
CA ALA A 23 3.12 3.20 -5.98
C ALA A 23 4.17 3.47 -4.90
N ALA A 24 3.78 4.19 -3.85
CA ALA A 24 4.69 4.58 -2.78
C ALA A 24 4.88 3.45 -1.78
N CYS A 25 6.13 3.32 -1.28
CA CYS A 25 6.46 2.56 -0.10
C CYS A 25 6.67 3.52 1.08
N ASP A 26 6.43 3.08 2.30
CA ASP A 26 6.62 3.92 3.48
C ASP A 26 7.57 3.26 4.47
N LEU A 27 8.63 3.97 4.87
CA LEU A 27 9.64 3.50 5.83
C LEU A 27 9.45 4.20 7.18
N ILE A 28 9.16 3.40 8.21
CA ILE A 28 8.93 3.82 9.59
C ILE A 28 10.16 3.43 10.41
N ILE A 29 10.84 4.40 11.01
CA ILE A 29 12.12 4.21 11.69
C ILE A 29 11.93 4.51 13.18
N GLY A 30 11.87 3.46 13.98
CA GLY A 30 11.91 3.56 15.44
C GLY A 30 13.35 3.65 15.97
N THR A 31 13.54 3.42 17.27
CA THR A 31 14.89 3.39 17.88
C THR A 31 15.50 1.99 17.95
N LYS A 32 14.70 0.93 17.74
CA LYS A 32 15.14 -0.48 17.81
C LYS A 32 15.01 -1.22 16.48
N LYS A 33 13.98 -0.89 15.70
CA LYS A 33 13.65 -1.54 14.44
C LYS A 33 13.08 -0.53 13.45
N ALA A 34 13.11 -0.88 12.18
CA ALA A 34 12.39 -0.18 11.14
C ALA A 34 11.30 -1.09 10.54
N ALA A 35 10.22 -0.48 10.04
CA ALA A 35 9.18 -1.17 9.27
C ALA A 35 9.11 -0.57 7.88
N LEU A 36 9.01 -1.41 6.85
CA LEU A 36 8.74 -1.01 5.47
C LEU A 36 7.33 -1.46 5.12
N ILE A 37 6.49 -0.55 4.69
CA ILE A 37 5.14 -0.83 4.19
C ILE A 37 5.17 -0.77 2.67
N ASP A 38 4.81 -1.89 2.04
CA ASP A 38 4.89 -2.21 0.63
C ASP A 38 6.32 -2.17 0.04
N THR A 39 6.47 -2.77 -1.12
CA THR A 39 7.76 -2.91 -1.80
C THR A 39 7.73 -2.42 -3.25
N GLY A 40 6.61 -1.84 -3.68
CA GLY A 40 6.42 -1.34 -5.03
C GLY A 40 6.42 -2.44 -6.09
N LEU A 41 6.58 -2.05 -7.35
CA LEU A 41 6.76 -2.99 -8.46
C LEU A 41 8.09 -3.75 -8.41
N GLY A 42 9.08 -3.23 -7.68
CA GLY A 42 10.40 -3.85 -7.58
C GLY A 42 11.29 -3.65 -8.80
N LEU A 43 11.07 -2.60 -9.59
CA LEU A 43 11.93 -2.28 -10.74
C LEU A 43 13.26 -1.67 -10.30
N GLY A 44 13.27 -0.87 -9.23
CA GLY A 44 14.47 -0.29 -8.63
C GLY A 44 15.06 -1.17 -7.51
N ASP A 45 16.24 -0.80 -7.02
CA ASP A 45 16.91 -1.47 -5.88
C ASP A 45 16.45 -0.86 -4.55
N LEU A 46 15.25 -1.26 -4.09
CA LEU A 46 14.65 -0.78 -2.84
C LEU A 46 15.45 -1.22 -1.60
N PRO A 47 15.99 -2.45 -1.53
CA PRO A 47 16.85 -2.86 -0.41
C PRO A 47 18.09 -1.98 -0.22
N ALA A 48 18.80 -1.61 -1.30
CA ALA A 48 19.95 -0.72 -1.21
C ALA A 48 19.55 0.67 -0.73
N LEU A 49 18.43 1.22 -1.22
CA LEU A 49 17.91 2.49 -0.74
C LEU A 49 17.58 2.43 0.76
N VAL A 50 16.80 1.45 1.21
CA VAL A 50 16.43 1.29 2.62
C VAL A 50 17.68 1.17 3.51
N LYS A 51 18.68 0.37 3.08
CA LYS A 51 19.95 0.21 3.78
C LYS A 51 20.75 1.50 3.87
N SER A 52 20.65 2.39 2.87
CA SER A 52 21.32 3.70 2.90
C SER A 52 20.68 4.66 3.91
N ILE A 53 19.40 4.45 4.24
CA ILE A 53 18.63 5.30 5.17
C ILE A 53 18.76 4.79 6.63
N THR A 54 18.73 3.47 6.84
CA THR A 54 18.78 2.89 8.17
C THR A 54 19.51 1.55 8.20
N SER A 55 20.25 1.30 9.29
CA SER A 55 20.91 0.01 9.57
C SER A 55 20.12 -0.84 10.60
N LEU A 56 18.95 -0.39 11.03
CA LEU A 56 18.13 -1.11 11.99
C LEU A 56 17.56 -2.42 11.40
N PRO A 57 17.30 -3.43 12.24
CA PRO A 57 16.56 -4.61 11.81
C PRO A 57 15.23 -4.22 11.15
N LEU A 58 14.98 -4.73 9.94
CA LEU A 58 13.83 -4.39 9.13
C LEU A 58 12.72 -5.44 9.27
N ILE A 59 11.49 -4.99 9.44
CA ILE A 59 10.26 -5.77 9.32
C ILE A 59 9.50 -5.26 8.11
N ILE A 60 8.98 -6.15 7.26
CA ILE A 60 8.30 -5.77 6.02
C ILE A 60 6.83 -6.14 6.11
N PHE A 61 5.98 -5.25 5.66
CA PHE A 61 4.53 -5.41 5.62
C PHE A 61 4.02 -5.10 4.21
N ASN A 62 3.03 -5.86 3.74
CA ASN A 62 2.26 -5.48 2.56
C ASN A 62 0.85 -5.09 2.97
N THR A 63 0.35 -4.02 2.33
CA THR A 63 -1.04 -3.59 2.50
C THR A 63 -2.00 -4.58 1.83
N HIS A 64 -1.63 -5.11 0.67
CA HIS A 64 -2.39 -6.12 -0.08
C HIS A 64 -1.53 -6.79 -1.17
N CYS A 65 -2.11 -7.70 -1.96
CA CYS A 65 -1.37 -8.61 -2.84
C CYS A 65 -1.18 -8.12 -4.28
N HIS A 66 -1.55 -6.90 -4.66
CA HIS A 66 -1.34 -6.46 -6.04
C HIS A 66 0.13 -6.25 -6.37
N CYS A 67 0.49 -6.44 -7.63
CA CYS A 67 1.88 -6.57 -8.05
C CYS A 67 2.70 -5.29 -7.82
N ASP A 68 2.08 -4.13 -7.85
CA ASP A 68 2.70 -2.84 -7.55
C ASP A 68 2.91 -2.57 -6.03
N HIS A 69 2.49 -3.50 -5.18
CA HIS A 69 2.73 -3.51 -3.73
C HIS A 69 3.67 -4.63 -3.29
N ILE A 70 3.66 -5.77 -3.99
CA ILE A 70 4.45 -6.95 -3.63
C ILE A 70 5.58 -7.25 -4.61
N GLY A 71 5.69 -6.52 -5.71
CA GLY A 71 6.64 -6.79 -6.80
C GLY A 71 8.10 -6.79 -6.37
N GLY A 72 8.44 -5.96 -5.39
CA GLY A 72 9.78 -5.92 -4.79
C GLY A 72 10.01 -6.93 -3.65
N ASN A 73 9.01 -7.69 -3.21
CA ASN A 73 9.13 -8.61 -2.07
C ASN A 73 10.32 -9.56 -2.20
N GLY A 74 10.53 -10.14 -3.38
CA GLY A 74 11.61 -11.08 -3.64
C GLY A 74 13.03 -10.48 -3.63
N GLN A 75 13.16 -9.16 -3.52
CA GLN A 75 14.46 -8.50 -3.28
C GLN A 75 14.92 -8.62 -1.82
N PHE A 76 14.01 -9.00 -0.90
CA PHE A 76 14.27 -9.06 0.52
C PHE A 76 14.39 -10.50 1.00
N THR A 77 15.28 -10.74 1.98
CA THR A 77 15.46 -12.04 2.65
C THR A 77 14.60 -12.18 3.90
N GLN A 78 14.04 -11.08 4.39
CA GLN A 78 13.18 -11.04 5.57
C GLN A 78 11.81 -11.66 5.26
N SER A 79 11.15 -12.17 6.31
CA SER A 79 9.73 -12.52 6.22
C SER A 79 8.87 -11.27 6.06
N ILE A 80 7.78 -11.40 5.32
CA ILE A 80 6.90 -10.30 4.94
C ILE A 80 5.51 -10.57 5.50
N TYR A 81 4.98 -9.63 6.25
CA TYR A 81 3.70 -9.72 6.92
C TYR A 81 2.59 -9.14 6.04
N MET A 82 1.47 -9.87 5.89
CA MET A 82 0.31 -9.40 5.11
C MET A 82 -0.98 -10.07 5.55
N GLY A 83 -2.11 -9.65 4.99
CA GLY A 83 -3.40 -10.29 5.23
C GLY A 83 -3.47 -11.72 4.69
N LYS A 84 -3.92 -12.64 5.51
CA LYS A 84 -3.98 -14.08 5.16
C LYS A 84 -4.85 -14.37 3.94
N GLU A 85 -5.90 -13.57 3.74
CA GLU A 85 -6.86 -13.74 2.65
C GLU A 85 -6.24 -13.45 1.27
N ASP A 86 -5.20 -12.61 1.23
CA ASP A 86 -4.49 -12.26 0.01
C ASP A 86 -3.34 -13.21 -0.34
N ILE A 87 -2.81 -13.97 0.63
CA ILE A 87 -1.67 -14.87 0.40
C ILE A 87 -1.91 -15.85 -0.77
N PRO A 88 -3.09 -16.48 -0.91
CA PRO A 88 -3.34 -17.40 -2.02
C PRO A 88 -3.30 -16.75 -3.41
N THR A 89 -3.53 -15.43 -3.50
CA THR A 89 -3.59 -14.70 -4.76
C THR A 89 -2.25 -14.09 -5.19
N CYS A 90 -1.26 -14.05 -4.28
CA CYS A 90 0.06 -13.46 -4.56
C CYS A 90 0.76 -14.08 -5.78
N SER A 91 0.64 -15.40 -5.99
CA SER A 91 1.25 -16.06 -7.15
C SER A 91 0.66 -15.60 -8.47
N TYR A 92 -0.63 -15.30 -8.51
CA TYR A 92 -1.30 -14.74 -9.68
C TYR A 92 -0.87 -13.29 -9.92
N SER A 93 -0.98 -12.44 -8.90
CA SER A 93 -0.60 -11.02 -8.98
C SER A 93 0.90 -10.81 -9.27
N ASN A 94 1.76 -11.76 -8.90
CA ASN A 94 3.20 -11.74 -9.14
C ASN A 94 3.63 -12.58 -10.36
N SER A 95 2.68 -13.01 -11.20
CA SER A 95 2.98 -13.83 -12.37
C SER A 95 3.82 -13.06 -13.41
N VAL A 96 4.55 -13.80 -14.25
CA VAL A 96 5.33 -13.23 -15.38
C VAL A 96 4.45 -12.36 -16.27
N TYR A 97 3.18 -12.72 -16.46
CA TYR A 97 2.24 -11.95 -17.25
C TYR A 97 2.03 -10.54 -16.65
N PHE A 98 1.70 -10.47 -15.34
CA PHE A 98 1.51 -9.18 -14.67
C PHE A 98 2.81 -8.38 -14.60
N ARG A 99 3.94 -9.01 -14.28
CA ARG A 99 5.24 -8.31 -14.25
C ARG A 99 5.60 -7.70 -15.61
N LYS A 100 5.40 -8.42 -16.70
CA LYS A 100 5.59 -7.87 -18.05
C LYS A 100 4.68 -6.69 -18.32
N SER A 101 3.39 -6.83 -18.05
CA SER A 101 2.43 -5.75 -18.23
C SER A 101 2.78 -4.51 -17.40
N MET A 102 3.29 -4.71 -16.18
CA MET A 102 3.65 -3.58 -15.31
C MET A 102 4.95 -2.88 -15.71
N MET A 103 5.90 -3.56 -16.35
CA MET A 103 7.13 -2.91 -16.83
C MET A 103 6.95 -2.24 -18.20
N GLU A 104 5.93 -2.63 -18.99
CA GLU A 104 5.63 -1.99 -20.27
C GLU A 104 5.30 -0.51 -20.06
N HIS A 105 5.86 0.35 -20.94
CA HIS A 105 5.65 1.81 -20.92
C HIS A 105 6.14 2.53 -19.65
N ARG A 106 7.10 1.95 -18.91
CA ARG A 106 7.71 2.56 -17.74
C ARG A 106 9.20 2.86 -17.96
N ASP A 107 9.67 3.88 -17.26
CA ASP A 107 11.10 4.18 -17.22
C ASP A 107 11.81 3.15 -16.35
N LEU A 108 12.61 2.29 -16.97
CA LEU A 108 13.38 1.27 -16.27
C LEU A 108 14.71 1.84 -15.76
N PRO A 109 15.22 1.38 -14.60
CA PRO A 109 16.56 1.75 -14.14
C PRO A 109 17.64 1.37 -15.16
N GLU A 110 18.75 2.13 -15.20
CA GLU A 110 19.83 1.96 -16.18
C GLU A 110 20.44 0.53 -16.22
N ASN A 111 20.48 -0.15 -15.06
CA ASN A 111 21.00 -1.52 -14.91
C ASN A 111 19.89 -2.53 -14.62
N PHE A 112 18.70 -2.33 -15.19
CA PHE A 112 17.57 -3.23 -14.98
C PHE A 112 17.83 -4.58 -15.65
N ASP A 113 17.68 -5.66 -14.87
CA ASP A 113 17.77 -7.05 -15.33
C ASP A 113 16.37 -7.63 -15.44
N GLU A 114 15.87 -7.73 -16.69
CA GLU A 114 14.52 -8.23 -16.98
C GLU A 114 14.37 -9.71 -16.59
N GLU A 115 15.39 -10.54 -16.83
CA GLU A 115 15.33 -11.97 -16.54
C GLU A 115 15.24 -12.21 -15.02
N GLU A 116 16.08 -11.51 -14.26
CA GLU A 116 16.01 -11.55 -12.79
C GLU A 116 14.67 -11.03 -12.28
N TYR A 117 14.17 -9.92 -12.80
CA TYR A 117 12.89 -9.34 -12.42
C TYR A 117 11.73 -10.29 -12.69
N LEU A 118 11.66 -10.89 -13.88
CA LEU A 118 10.58 -11.82 -14.25
C LEU A 118 10.64 -13.14 -13.49
N GLY A 119 11.85 -13.60 -13.12
CA GLY A 119 12.07 -14.82 -12.32
C GLY A 119 11.90 -14.63 -10.81
N ARG A 120 11.72 -13.40 -10.34
CA ARG A 120 11.68 -13.08 -8.89
C ARG A 120 10.44 -13.62 -8.22
N GLY A 121 10.62 -14.30 -7.09
CA GLY A 121 9.54 -14.72 -6.21
C GLY A 121 8.90 -13.56 -5.43
N PHE A 122 7.91 -13.88 -4.61
CA PHE A 122 7.21 -12.90 -3.75
C PHE A 122 7.59 -13.01 -2.26
N GLY A 123 8.72 -13.67 -1.94
CA GLY A 123 9.25 -13.78 -0.59
C GLY A 123 8.51 -14.80 0.29
N HIS A 124 8.88 -14.81 1.58
CA HIS A 124 8.27 -15.67 2.60
C HIS A 124 7.18 -14.90 3.33
N LEU A 125 5.92 -15.24 3.09
CA LEU A 125 4.75 -14.53 3.60
C LEU A 125 4.29 -15.08 4.95
N ILE A 126 4.03 -14.18 5.90
CA ILE A 126 3.49 -14.48 7.24
C ILE A 126 2.14 -13.75 7.37
N PRO A 127 1.06 -14.48 7.75
CA PRO A 127 -0.24 -13.87 7.95
C PRO A 127 -0.24 -12.93 9.16
N THR A 128 -0.93 -11.78 9.02
CA THR A 128 -1.28 -10.90 10.13
C THR A 128 -2.74 -11.01 10.50
N ASN A 129 -3.06 -10.67 11.75
CA ASN A 129 -4.42 -10.57 12.26
C ASN A 129 -4.69 -9.15 12.73
N GLU A 130 -5.97 -8.75 12.73
CA GLU A 130 -6.38 -7.50 13.37
C GLU A 130 -5.97 -7.49 14.84
N GLY A 131 -5.38 -6.37 15.27
CA GLY A 131 -4.89 -6.20 16.64
C GLY A 131 -3.42 -6.61 16.85
N ASP A 132 -2.76 -7.24 15.87
CA ASP A 132 -1.32 -7.47 15.96
C ASP A 132 -0.59 -6.12 16.13
N THR A 133 0.45 -6.11 16.97
CA THR A 133 1.23 -4.90 17.26
C THR A 133 2.73 -5.19 17.19
N PHE A 134 3.49 -4.23 16.65
CA PHE A 134 4.94 -4.34 16.48
C PHE A 134 5.63 -3.13 17.12
N ASP A 135 6.40 -3.34 18.18
CA ASP A 135 7.24 -2.31 18.82
C ASP A 135 8.49 -2.05 17.97
N LEU A 136 8.61 -0.85 17.45
CA LEU A 136 9.78 -0.38 16.70
C LEU A 136 10.76 0.40 17.58
N GLY A 137 10.43 0.60 18.84
CA GLY A 137 11.16 1.47 19.77
C GLY A 137 10.71 2.92 19.66
N GLY A 138 9.74 3.30 20.52
CA GLY A 138 9.14 4.64 20.54
C GLY A 138 8.13 4.91 19.43
N LEU A 139 7.92 3.97 18.54
CA LEU A 139 6.81 3.91 17.57
C LEU A 139 6.23 2.50 17.60
N THR A 140 4.90 2.42 17.56
CA THR A 140 4.14 1.18 17.52
C THR A 140 3.39 1.07 16.22
N LEU A 141 3.58 -0.02 15.46
CA LEU A 141 2.76 -0.32 14.30
C LEU A 141 1.63 -1.26 14.72
N MET A 142 0.40 -0.82 14.54
CA MET A 142 -0.83 -1.57 14.84
C MET A 142 -1.51 -2.01 13.55
N VAL A 143 -1.92 -3.27 13.48
CA VAL A 143 -2.57 -3.88 12.30
C VAL A 143 -4.09 -3.80 12.42
N TYR A 144 -4.74 -3.36 11.36
CA TYR A 144 -6.20 -3.38 11.20
C TYR A 144 -6.58 -4.10 9.92
N ASP A 145 -7.59 -4.94 9.96
CA ASP A 145 -8.20 -5.48 8.76
C ASP A 145 -8.85 -4.34 7.96
N ALA A 146 -8.58 -4.28 6.67
CA ALA A 146 -9.12 -3.25 5.80
C ALA A 146 -9.72 -3.82 4.50
N PRO A 147 -10.54 -4.92 4.57
CA PRO A 147 -11.08 -5.53 3.37
C PRO A 147 -11.97 -4.56 2.59
N GLY A 148 -11.82 -4.59 1.27
CA GLY A 148 -12.52 -3.72 0.33
C GLY A 148 -11.90 -3.86 -1.02
N HIS A 149 -10.82 -3.12 -1.28
CA HIS A 149 -10.03 -3.20 -2.49
C HIS A 149 -9.49 -4.63 -2.74
N SER A 150 -8.97 -5.28 -1.71
CA SER A 150 -8.81 -6.74 -1.67
C SER A 150 -9.44 -7.31 -0.41
N SER A 151 -9.67 -8.63 -0.39
CA SER A 151 -10.21 -9.32 0.78
C SER A 151 -9.21 -9.38 1.94
N GLY A 152 -7.92 -9.37 1.64
CA GLY A 152 -6.82 -9.40 2.60
C GLY A 152 -6.19 -8.03 2.88
N SER A 153 -6.74 -6.94 2.36
CA SER A 153 -6.20 -5.60 2.62
C SER A 153 -6.01 -5.34 4.11
N ARG A 154 -4.88 -4.69 4.44
CA ARG A 154 -4.52 -4.26 5.81
C ARG A 154 -4.30 -2.76 5.84
N ALA A 155 -4.70 -2.15 6.95
CA ALA A 155 -4.28 -0.80 7.31
C ALA A 155 -3.33 -0.89 8.51
N TYR A 156 -2.34 0.01 8.52
CA TYR A 156 -1.33 0.08 9.58
C TYR A 156 -1.40 1.45 10.24
N PHE A 157 -1.56 1.48 11.55
CA PHE A 157 -1.70 2.72 12.31
C PHE A 157 -0.50 2.94 13.24
N ILE A 158 0.05 4.14 13.23
CA ILE A 158 1.12 4.61 14.13
C ILE A 158 0.54 5.65 15.08
N PRO A 159 0.08 5.26 16.28
CA PRO A 159 -0.62 6.16 17.19
C PRO A 159 0.23 7.34 17.65
N GLU A 160 1.55 7.17 17.83
CA GLU A 160 2.47 8.23 18.26
C GLU A 160 2.64 9.32 17.20
N ARG A 161 2.24 9.08 15.97
CA ARG A 161 2.27 10.04 14.86
C ARG A 161 0.89 10.39 14.33
N LYS A 162 -0.15 9.66 14.79
CA LYS A 162 -1.52 9.76 14.29
C LYS A 162 -1.60 9.61 12.77
N ILE A 163 -0.82 8.69 12.23
CA ILE A 163 -0.75 8.39 10.80
C ILE A 163 -1.27 6.99 10.56
N ILE A 164 -2.17 6.85 9.59
CA ILE A 164 -2.67 5.55 9.11
C ILE A 164 -2.25 5.32 7.65
N TYR A 165 -1.74 4.13 7.39
CA TYR A 165 -1.42 3.63 6.06
C TYR A 165 -2.56 2.74 5.59
N VAL A 166 -3.09 2.97 4.42
CA VAL A 166 -4.34 2.32 3.97
C VAL A 166 -4.21 1.60 2.61
N GLY A 167 -3.00 1.56 2.05
CA GLY A 167 -2.81 1.00 0.71
C GLY A 167 -3.72 1.69 -0.30
N ASP A 168 -4.53 0.91 -0.99
CA ASP A 168 -5.46 1.36 -2.03
C ASP A 168 -6.90 1.56 -1.54
N SER A 169 -7.11 1.51 -0.23
CA SER A 169 -8.45 1.67 0.33
C SER A 169 -8.98 3.11 0.28
N VAL A 170 -8.10 4.12 0.13
CA VAL A 170 -8.49 5.54 0.02
C VAL A 170 -7.73 6.16 -1.15
N LEU A 171 -8.37 6.24 -2.30
CA LEU A 171 -7.81 6.76 -3.54
C LEU A 171 -8.84 7.64 -4.27
N ARG A 172 -8.39 8.39 -5.28
CA ARG A 172 -9.28 9.07 -6.23
C ARG A 172 -10.23 8.09 -6.92
N THR A 173 -9.72 6.92 -7.29
CA THR A 173 -10.51 5.80 -7.83
C THR A 173 -10.19 4.57 -7.00
N VAL A 174 -11.16 4.05 -6.24
CA VAL A 174 -11.02 2.82 -5.48
C VAL A 174 -11.73 1.69 -6.21
N LEU A 175 -10.98 0.66 -6.57
CA LEU A 175 -11.54 -0.56 -7.16
C LEU A 175 -12.03 -1.46 -6.01
N VAL A 176 -13.33 -1.73 -5.99
CA VAL A 176 -13.99 -2.62 -5.01
C VAL A 176 -14.75 -3.75 -5.68
N PHE A 177 -14.25 -4.20 -6.84
CA PHE A 177 -14.79 -5.32 -7.58
C PHE A 177 -13.66 -6.06 -8.30
N GLY A 178 -13.97 -7.25 -8.83
CA GLY A 178 -13.02 -8.09 -9.55
C GLY A 178 -12.42 -9.17 -8.66
N TYR A 179 -11.39 -9.82 -9.19
CA TYR A 179 -10.75 -10.95 -8.53
C TYR A 179 -10.02 -10.51 -7.25
N GLY A 180 -10.38 -11.12 -6.12
CA GLY A 180 -9.77 -10.82 -4.82
C GLY A 180 -10.42 -9.65 -4.07
N ALA A 181 -11.26 -8.81 -4.70
CA ALA A 181 -11.96 -7.73 -4.02
C ALA A 181 -13.01 -8.25 -3.03
N ALA A 182 -13.27 -7.47 -1.98
CA ALA A 182 -14.40 -7.69 -1.08
C ALA A 182 -15.65 -6.96 -1.61
N SER A 183 -16.80 -7.17 -0.95
CA SER A 183 -18.02 -6.48 -1.34
C SER A 183 -17.99 -4.99 -0.99
N ARG A 184 -18.74 -4.17 -1.73
CA ARG A 184 -18.98 -2.77 -1.40
C ARG A 184 -19.46 -2.57 0.05
N LYS A 185 -20.36 -3.43 0.52
CA LYS A 185 -20.85 -3.40 1.90
C LYS A 185 -19.72 -3.60 2.91
N THR A 186 -18.81 -4.52 2.61
CA THR A 186 -17.61 -4.77 3.41
C THR A 186 -16.70 -3.54 3.42
N TYR A 187 -16.48 -2.92 2.24
CA TYR A 187 -15.69 -1.70 2.13
C TYR A 187 -16.26 -0.54 2.97
N ILE A 188 -17.57 -0.29 2.90
CA ILE A 188 -18.25 0.73 3.72
C ILE A 188 -18.03 0.46 5.22
N HIS A 189 -18.20 -0.80 5.64
CA HIS A 189 -17.96 -1.19 7.04
C HIS A 189 -16.49 -0.98 7.45
N THR A 190 -15.55 -1.26 6.56
CA THR A 190 -14.12 -0.98 6.76
C THR A 190 -13.88 0.53 6.98
N MET A 191 -14.44 1.38 6.14
CA MET A 191 -14.31 2.83 6.30
C MET A 191 -14.90 3.31 7.64
N ASP A 192 -16.08 2.81 8.01
CA ASP A 192 -16.70 3.12 9.31
C ASP A 192 -15.83 2.71 10.50
N LYS A 193 -15.14 1.58 10.40
CA LYS A 193 -14.22 1.10 11.42
C LYS A 193 -12.97 1.98 11.51
N LEU A 194 -12.31 2.23 10.38
CA LEU A 194 -11.06 3.00 10.35
C LEU A 194 -11.29 4.47 10.75
N LEU A 195 -12.42 5.06 10.38
CA LEU A 195 -12.79 6.43 10.78
C LEU A 195 -12.96 6.63 12.30
N LYS A 196 -13.06 5.57 13.10
CA LYS A 196 -13.06 5.66 14.56
C LYS A 196 -11.67 5.84 15.15
N LEU A 197 -10.61 5.61 14.37
CA LEU A 197 -9.24 5.77 14.84
C LEU A 197 -8.85 7.26 14.91
N PRO A 198 -8.00 7.63 15.88
CA PRO A 198 -7.61 9.02 16.09
C PRO A 198 -6.42 9.43 15.21
N PHE A 199 -6.51 9.23 13.88
CA PHE A 199 -5.48 9.67 12.94
C PHE A 199 -5.74 11.09 12.46
N ASP A 200 -4.65 11.79 12.12
CA ASP A 200 -4.65 13.13 11.54
C ASP A 200 -4.27 13.10 10.05
N LYS A 201 -3.52 12.06 9.62
CA LYS A 201 -3.05 11.91 8.24
C LYS A 201 -3.26 10.49 7.74
N ILE A 202 -3.55 10.37 6.45
CA ILE A 202 -3.65 9.10 5.73
C ILE A 202 -2.53 9.02 4.71
N LEU A 203 -1.82 7.90 4.66
CA LEU A 203 -0.88 7.57 3.60
C LEU A 203 -1.49 6.47 2.73
N ALA A 204 -1.92 6.85 1.54
CA ALA A 204 -2.42 5.95 0.50
C ALA A 204 -1.34 5.72 -0.54
N SER A 205 -1.27 4.53 -1.14
CA SER A 205 -0.12 4.13 -1.96
C SER A 205 0.02 4.93 -3.25
N HIS A 206 -1.09 5.35 -3.87
CA HIS A 206 -1.09 6.13 -5.11
C HIS A 206 -1.32 7.63 -4.90
N SER A 207 -0.96 8.14 -3.72
CA SER A 207 -1.03 9.57 -3.43
C SER A 207 0.35 10.09 -3.03
N TYR A 208 0.88 11.08 -3.76
CA TYR A 208 2.16 11.70 -3.45
C TYR A 208 2.14 12.38 -2.08
N ASN A 209 1.06 13.11 -1.80
CA ASN A 209 0.87 13.83 -0.56
C ASN A 209 -0.02 13.06 0.43
N PRO A 210 0.18 13.24 1.74
CA PRO A 210 -0.75 12.71 2.73
C PRO A 210 -2.18 13.23 2.50
N LEU A 211 -3.14 12.32 2.59
CA LEU A 211 -4.58 12.60 2.55
C LEU A 211 -5.11 12.95 3.96
N GLN A 212 -6.31 13.49 3.99
CA GLN A 212 -6.99 13.91 5.21
C GLN A 212 -8.16 12.95 5.54
N ARG A 213 -8.71 13.08 6.75
CA ARG A 213 -9.87 12.29 7.18
C ARG A 213 -11.05 12.42 6.23
N GLU A 214 -11.28 13.61 5.73
CA GLU A 214 -12.36 13.96 4.79
C GLU A 214 -12.24 13.20 3.47
N ASP A 215 -11.05 12.79 3.07
CA ASP A 215 -10.84 11.97 1.86
C ASP A 215 -11.37 10.55 2.08
N MET A 216 -11.17 9.95 3.25
CA MET A 216 -11.74 8.65 3.62
C MET A 216 -13.27 8.73 3.76
N GLU A 217 -13.79 9.78 4.40
CA GLU A 217 -15.23 10.03 4.51
C GLU A 217 -15.88 10.17 3.14
N ARG A 218 -15.18 10.81 2.19
CA ARG A 218 -15.65 10.94 0.82
C ARG A 218 -15.67 9.61 0.09
N CYS A 219 -14.62 8.80 0.19
CA CYS A 219 -14.59 7.46 -0.39
C CYS A 219 -15.74 6.60 0.13
N LYS A 220 -16.02 6.64 1.43
CA LYS A 220 -17.17 5.97 2.05
C LYS A 220 -18.49 6.45 1.44
N ARG A 221 -18.71 7.76 1.38
CA ARG A 221 -19.94 8.38 0.84
C ARG A 221 -20.17 8.00 -0.61
N VAL A 222 -19.12 8.02 -1.44
CA VAL A 222 -19.21 7.56 -2.83
C VAL A 222 -19.62 6.09 -2.89
N ALA A 223 -19.05 5.24 -2.02
CA ALA A 223 -19.44 3.84 -1.95
C ALA A 223 -20.90 3.63 -1.51
N GLU A 224 -21.42 4.46 -0.61
CA GLU A 224 -22.82 4.41 -0.17
C GLU A 224 -23.80 4.80 -1.28
N LEU A 225 -23.42 5.76 -2.13
CA LEU A 225 -24.26 6.32 -3.18
C LEU A 225 -24.13 5.60 -4.53
N ALA A 226 -23.07 4.79 -4.73
CA ALA A 226 -22.83 4.10 -5.99
C ALA A 226 -23.99 3.15 -6.35
N ASP A 227 -24.57 3.34 -7.53
CA ASP A 227 -25.62 2.50 -8.09
C ASP A 227 -25.01 1.54 -9.11
N TYR A 228 -24.93 0.26 -8.74
CA TYR A 228 -24.39 -0.77 -9.62
C TYR A 228 -25.39 -1.33 -10.63
N GLU A 229 -26.68 -1.04 -10.47
CA GLU A 229 -27.70 -1.52 -11.41
C GLU A 229 -27.64 -0.77 -12.74
N THR A 230 -27.21 0.48 -12.72
CA THR A 230 -27.11 1.31 -13.94
C THR A 230 -25.75 1.23 -14.62
N GLY A 231 -24.72 0.75 -13.96
CA GLY A 231 -23.35 0.72 -14.49
C GLY A 231 -22.72 2.11 -14.70
N GLU A 232 -23.41 3.17 -14.28
CA GLU A 232 -22.91 4.53 -14.37
C GLU A 232 -21.89 4.80 -13.25
N PRO A 233 -20.67 5.26 -13.57
CA PRO A 233 -19.72 5.66 -12.56
C PRO A 233 -20.26 6.89 -11.81
N PHE A 234 -20.37 6.80 -10.49
CA PHE A 234 -20.74 7.95 -9.68
C PHE A 234 -19.53 8.89 -9.56
N GLU A 235 -19.65 10.07 -10.14
CA GLU A 235 -18.63 11.12 -10.05
C GLU A 235 -18.95 12.05 -8.87
N ASN A 236 -18.07 12.06 -7.85
CA ASN A 236 -18.12 13.05 -6.78
C ASN A 236 -17.04 14.10 -7.01
N PRO A 237 -17.36 15.39 -7.18
CA PRO A 237 -16.35 16.42 -7.34
C PRO A 237 -15.48 16.53 -6.07
N ILE A 238 -14.20 16.31 -6.25
CA ILE A 238 -13.15 16.52 -5.24
C ILE A 238 -12.74 17.99 -5.31
N ARG A 239 -12.11 18.51 -4.24
CA ARG A 239 -11.49 19.85 -4.23
C ARG A 239 -10.66 20.01 -5.52
N ASP A 240 -10.76 21.19 -6.13
CA ASP A 240 -10.00 21.58 -7.33
C ASP A 240 -10.42 20.93 -8.67
N GLY A 241 -11.67 20.49 -8.81
CA GLY A 241 -12.20 19.96 -10.07
C GLY A 241 -11.79 18.52 -10.37
N GLU A 242 -11.27 17.79 -9.39
CA GLU A 242 -11.00 16.37 -9.51
C GLU A 242 -12.21 15.53 -9.08
N THR A 243 -12.46 14.42 -9.78
CA THR A 243 -13.56 13.48 -9.50
C THR A 243 -13.05 12.21 -8.84
N ALA A 244 -13.68 11.76 -7.74
CA ALA A 244 -13.49 10.42 -7.22
C ALA A 244 -14.44 9.45 -7.94
N ARG A 245 -13.91 8.28 -8.32
CA ARG A 245 -14.69 7.20 -8.94
C ARG A 245 -14.57 5.96 -8.07
N ILE A 246 -15.67 5.26 -7.88
CA ILE A 246 -15.68 3.87 -7.46
C ILE A 246 -16.09 3.06 -8.67
N CYS A 247 -15.17 2.25 -9.14
CA CYS A 247 -15.41 1.30 -10.22
C CYS A 247 -15.51 -0.10 -9.65
#